data_cad182e878453b58ba33ea01507140c2
#
_entry.id   cad182e878453b58ba33ea01507140c2
#
_cell.length_a   1.000
_cell.length_b   1.000
_cell.length_c   1.000
_cell.angle_alpha   90.00
_cell.angle_beta   90.00
_cell.angle_gamma   90.00
#
_symmetry.space_group_name_H-M   'P 1'
#
loop_
_entity.id
_entity.type
_entity.pdbx_description
1 polymer ?
#
loop_
_entity_poly.entity_id
_entity_poly.type
_entity_poly.pdbx_seq_one_letter_code
_entity_poly.pdbx_strand_id
1 'polypeptide(L)'
;MPDMRKLCKPLVASALVGGFLAASLSSSGVADAAPVAPNWDAVAQCESGGNWQANTGNGEYGGLQFKPGTWAQYGGVGNPAAASRDQQIAVANRVFAQDGLDPWPKCGSNSGLPSAMYTHPAQGIKQIINGLIQAAVPH
;
A
#
# COMPACT_ATOMS: atom_id res chain seq x y z
N MET A 1 -17.29 50.25 39.14
CA MET A 1 -16.51 49.27 38.36
C MET A 1 -15.50 48.69 39.27
N PRO A 2 -15.71 47.49 39.85
CA PRO A 2 -14.69 46.88 40.66
C PRO A 2 -13.59 46.23 39.77
N ASP A 3 -12.42 46.57 40.15
CA ASP A 3 -11.17 46.19 39.56
C ASP A 3 -10.87 44.66 39.77
N MET A 4 -10.85 43.91 38.68
CA MET A 4 -10.57 42.43 38.69
C MET A 4 -9.06 42.16 38.53
N ARG A 5 -8.24 42.81 39.29
CA ARG A 5 -6.82 42.50 39.35
C ARG A 5 -6.36 42.01 40.70
N LYS A 6 -6.82 40.87 41.13
CA LYS A 6 -6.17 40.16 42.26
C LYS A 6 -6.73 38.75 42.30
N LEU A 7 -5.95 37.80 41.75
CA LEU A 7 -5.83 36.44 42.29
C LEU A 7 -5.10 35.54 41.28
N CYS A 8 -3.82 35.74 41.18
CA CYS A 8 -2.96 34.65 40.77
C CYS A 8 -1.92 34.47 41.84
N LYS A 9 -2.19 33.60 42.77
CA LYS A 9 -1.16 33.05 43.65
C LYS A 9 -0.52 31.87 42.94
N PRO A 10 0.78 31.82 42.72
CA PRO A 10 1.46 30.63 42.29
C PRO A 10 1.56 29.67 43.48
N LEU A 11 0.88 28.54 43.36
CA LEU A 11 1.13 27.41 44.23
C LEU A 11 2.43 26.77 43.76
N VAL A 12 3.46 26.96 44.56
CA VAL A 12 4.71 26.23 44.44
C VAL A 12 4.44 24.80 44.91
N ALA A 13 4.24 23.91 43.96
CA ALA A 13 4.23 22.49 44.23
C ALA A 13 5.65 21.98 44.27
N SER A 14 6.10 21.57 45.43
CA SER A 14 7.37 20.90 45.64
C SER A 14 7.44 19.62 44.80
N ALA A 15 8.37 19.57 43.87
CA ALA A 15 8.68 18.37 43.14
C ALA A 15 9.35 17.36 44.06
N LEU A 16 8.65 16.29 44.40
CA LEU A 16 9.27 15.09 44.99
C LEU A 16 10.05 14.41 43.86
N VAL A 17 11.38 14.44 43.99
CA VAL A 17 12.28 13.63 43.19
C VAL A 17 12.10 12.18 43.58
N GLY A 18 11.18 11.51 42.88
CA GLY A 18 11.10 10.07 42.87
C GLY A 18 11.87 9.60 41.64
N GLY A 19 13.03 9.00 41.84
CA GLY A 19 13.79 8.37 40.78
C GLY A 19 13.03 7.16 40.23
N PHE A 20 12.26 7.38 39.18
CA PHE A 20 11.82 6.30 38.32
C PHE A 20 12.91 6.09 37.29
N LEU A 21 13.67 5.01 37.42
CA LEU A 21 14.38 4.40 36.34
C LEU A 21 13.29 3.96 35.31
N ALA A 22 12.95 4.84 34.40
CA ALA A 22 12.23 4.47 33.23
C ALA A 22 13.18 3.58 32.44
N ALA A 23 13.04 2.27 32.58
CA ALA A 23 13.54 1.34 31.59
C ALA A 23 12.87 1.71 30.27
N SER A 24 13.61 2.38 29.42
CA SER A 24 13.23 2.59 28.03
C SER A 24 13.14 1.19 27.42
N LEU A 25 11.95 0.61 27.44
CA LEU A 25 11.63 -0.46 26.54
C LEU A 25 11.74 0.16 25.15
N SER A 26 12.92 0.03 24.55
CA SER A 26 13.08 0.22 23.14
C SER A 26 12.14 -0.79 22.49
N SER A 27 10.93 -0.37 22.17
CA SER A 27 10.11 -1.02 21.16
C SER A 27 11.02 -1.10 19.95
N SER A 28 11.65 -2.25 19.75
CA SER A 28 12.16 -2.59 18.43
C SER A 28 10.94 -2.57 17.55
N GLY A 29 10.71 -1.42 16.89
CA GLY A 29 9.64 -1.32 15.92
C GLY A 29 9.85 -2.49 14.96
N VAL A 30 8.89 -3.41 14.92
CA VAL A 30 8.75 -4.28 13.78
C VAL A 30 8.76 -3.33 12.60
N ALA A 31 9.83 -3.36 11.80
CA ALA A 31 9.85 -2.61 10.57
C ALA A 31 8.55 -2.99 9.85
N ASP A 32 7.65 -2.02 9.67
CA ASP A 32 6.46 -2.21 8.86
C ASP A 32 6.97 -2.74 7.52
N ALA A 33 6.80 -4.04 7.31
CA ALA A 33 7.09 -4.61 6.01
C ALA A 33 6.18 -3.87 5.05
N ALA A 34 6.78 -3.08 4.14
CA ALA A 34 6.03 -2.39 3.11
C ALA A 34 5.07 -3.40 2.47
N PRO A 35 3.79 -3.06 2.27
CA PRO A 35 2.84 -3.97 1.65
C PRO A 35 3.44 -4.48 0.35
N VAL A 36 3.47 -5.79 0.19
CA VAL A 36 3.98 -6.42 -1.03
C VAL A 36 3.07 -6.01 -2.17
N ALA A 37 3.52 -5.09 -2.99
CA ALA A 37 2.78 -4.54 -4.11
C ALA A 37 3.49 -4.88 -5.43
N PRO A 38 2.73 -5.07 -6.52
CA PRO A 38 3.32 -5.24 -7.84
C PRO A 38 4.14 -4.02 -8.27
N ASN A 39 5.19 -4.26 -9.05
CA ASN A 39 5.88 -3.19 -9.77
C ASN A 39 5.02 -2.77 -10.97
N TRP A 40 4.11 -1.83 -10.73
CA TRP A 40 3.18 -1.36 -11.75
C TRP A 40 3.84 -0.64 -12.91
N ASP A 41 5.02 -0.05 -12.73
CA ASP A 41 5.76 0.56 -13.84
C ASP A 41 6.29 -0.52 -14.80
N ALA A 42 6.75 -1.64 -14.27
CA ALA A 42 7.18 -2.76 -15.11
C ALA A 42 6.00 -3.41 -15.85
N VAL A 43 4.84 -3.51 -15.22
CA VAL A 43 3.60 -3.97 -15.88
C VAL A 43 3.19 -2.98 -16.96
N ALA A 44 3.15 -1.68 -16.66
CA ALA A 44 2.80 -0.63 -17.63
C ALA A 44 3.78 -0.57 -18.80
N GLN A 45 5.07 -0.78 -18.56
CA GLN A 45 6.05 -0.85 -19.63
C GLN A 45 5.74 -1.99 -20.61
N CYS A 46 5.27 -3.12 -20.11
CA CYS A 46 4.84 -4.25 -20.95
C CYS A 46 3.50 -3.98 -21.64
N GLU A 47 2.51 -3.39 -20.94
CA GLU A 47 1.15 -3.20 -21.46
C GLU A 47 1.04 -2.05 -22.48
N SER A 48 1.70 -0.95 -22.22
CA SER A 48 1.55 0.29 -23.02
C SER A 48 2.87 0.95 -23.41
N GLY A 49 4.01 0.29 -23.16
CA GLY A 49 5.31 0.95 -23.30
C GLY A 49 5.53 2.06 -22.28
N GLY A 50 4.86 2.01 -21.13
CA GLY A 50 4.93 3.01 -20.08
C GLY A 50 4.12 4.28 -20.36
N ASN A 51 3.22 4.25 -21.33
CA ASN A 51 2.36 5.40 -21.65
C ASN A 51 1.10 5.40 -20.77
N TRP A 52 1.15 6.17 -19.69
CA TRP A 52 0.01 6.30 -18.76
C TRP A 52 -1.22 6.99 -19.36
N GLN A 53 -1.10 7.68 -20.47
CA GLN A 53 -2.20 8.28 -21.25
C GLN A 53 -2.59 7.45 -22.48
N ALA A 54 -2.21 6.17 -22.55
CA ALA A 54 -2.48 5.33 -23.70
C ALA A 54 -3.98 5.25 -24.00
N ASN A 55 -4.33 5.56 -25.26
CA ASN A 55 -5.67 5.46 -25.82
C ASN A 55 -5.52 5.16 -27.31
N THR A 56 -5.33 3.89 -27.64
CA THR A 56 -5.03 3.45 -29.01
C THR A 56 -6.26 2.96 -29.78
N GLY A 57 -7.47 3.08 -29.18
CA GLY A 57 -8.72 2.64 -29.81
C GLY A 57 -8.98 1.14 -29.72
N ASN A 58 -8.21 0.39 -28.91
CA ASN A 58 -8.38 -1.05 -28.70
C ASN A 58 -9.38 -1.40 -27.58
N GLY A 59 -10.04 -0.39 -26.97
CA GLY A 59 -10.98 -0.57 -25.86
C GLY A 59 -10.32 -0.69 -24.47
N GLU A 60 -9.01 -0.53 -24.41
CA GLU A 60 -8.22 -0.53 -23.17
C GLU A 60 -7.47 0.81 -23.04
N TYR A 61 -7.32 1.31 -21.82
CA TYR A 61 -6.92 2.69 -21.56
C TYR A 61 -5.88 2.78 -20.44
N GLY A 62 -5.01 3.78 -20.58
CA GLY A 62 -4.00 4.10 -19.60
C GLY A 62 -2.77 3.21 -19.65
N GLY A 63 -1.83 3.45 -18.73
CA GLY A 63 -0.56 2.72 -18.66
C GLY A 63 -0.73 1.23 -18.44
N LEU A 64 -1.76 0.84 -17.69
CA LEU A 64 -2.07 -0.54 -17.34
C LEU A 64 -3.16 -1.17 -18.20
N GLN A 65 -3.58 -0.50 -19.26
CA GLN A 65 -4.57 -1.00 -20.24
C GLN A 65 -5.86 -1.51 -19.57
N PHE A 66 -6.46 -0.63 -18.76
CA PHE A 66 -7.74 -0.93 -18.12
C PHE A 66 -8.90 -1.00 -19.10
N LYS A 67 -9.72 -2.04 -18.98
CA LYS A 67 -11.06 -2.04 -19.56
C LYS A 67 -11.96 -1.11 -18.75
N PRO A 68 -12.86 -0.33 -19.40
CA PRO A 68 -13.73 0.62 -18.70
C PRO A 68 -14.57 -0.02 -17.59
N GLY A 69 -15.05 -1.25 -17.80
CA GLY A 69 -15.82 -1.98 -16.80
C GLY A 69 -15.02 -2.29 -15.55
N THR A 70 -13.80 -2.82 -15.71
CA THR A 70 -12.88 -3.09 -14.59
C THR A 70 -12.52 -1.80 -13.86
N TRP A 71 -12.19 -0.75 -14.61
CA TRP A 71 -11.88 0.56 -14.04
C TRP A 71 -12.99 1.06 -13.11
N ALA A 72 -14.23 1.09 -13.60
CA ALA A 72 -15.40 1.55 -12.84
C ALA A 72 -15.71 0.64 -11.64
N GLN A 73 -15.63 -0.68 -11.83
CA GLN A 73 -15.89 -1.68 -10.78
C GLN A 73 -14.96 -1.47 -9.57
N TYR A 74 -13.71 -1.11 -9.82
CA TYR A 74 -12.72 -0.90 -8.77
C TYR A 74 -12.54 0.57 -8.37
N GLY A 75 -13.57 1.41 -8.63
CA GLY A 75 -13.67 2.77 -8.14
C GLY A 75 -12.87 3.80 -8.93
N GLY A 76 -12.50 3.48 -10.16
CA GLY A 76 -11.98 4.46 -11.10
C GLY A 76 -13.10 5.37 -11.62
N VAL A 77 -12.81 6.64 -11.79
CA VAL A 77 -13.75 7.65 -12.28
C VAL A 77 -13.28 8.16 -13.64
N GLY A 78 -14.21 8.30 -14.56
CA GLY A 78 -13.92 8.79 -15.91
C GLY A 78 -13.11 7.79 -16.75
N ASN A 79 -12.29 8.31 -17.65
CA ASN A 79 -11.46 7.49 -18.53
C ASN A 79 -10.10 7.22 -17.87
N PRO A 80 -9.64 5.96 -17.80
CA PRO A 80 -8.33 5.64 -17.22
C PRO A 80 -7.17 6.42 -17.86
N ALA A 81 -7.22 6.66 -19.18
CA ALA A 81 -6.18 7.40 -19.89
C ALA A 81 -6.10 8.89 -19.48
N ALA A 82 -7.17 9.43 -18.91
CA ALA A 82 -7.21 10.80 -18.38
C ALA A 82 -6.82 10.87 -16.89
N ALA A 83 -6.76 9.72 -16.21
CA ALA A 83 -6.36 9.63 -14.83
C ALA A 83 -4.83 9.75 -14.68
N SER A 84 -4.37 10.28 -13.55
CA SER A 84 -2.95 10.30 -13.23
C SER A 84 -2.38 8.88 -13.07
N ARG A 85 -1.06 8.74 -13.20
CA ARG A 85 -0.38 7.47 -12.92
C ARG A 85 -0.75 6.93 -11.54
N ASP A 86 -0.73 7.77 -10.50
CA ASP A 86 -1.01 7.35 -9.13
C ASP A 86 -2.47 6.92 -8.93
N GLN A 87 -3.42 7.56 -9.61
CA GLN A 87 -4.81 7.15 -9.63
C GLN A 87 -4.99 5.78 -10.30
N GLN A 88 -4.30 5.55 -11.42
CA GLN A 88 -4.32 4.26 -12.10
C GLN A 88 -3.72 3.16 -11.22
N ILE A 89 -2.60 3.41 -10.55
CA ILE A 89 -1.98 2.48 -9.59
C ILE A 89 -2.90 2.22 -8.40
N ALA A 90 -3.59 3.23 -7.88
CA ALA A 90 -4.53 3.04 -6.78
C ALA A 90 -5.69 2.10 -7.16
N VAL A 91 -6.21 2.20 -8.37
CA VAL A 91 -7.21 1.25 -8.89
C VAL A 91 -6.59 -0.13 -9.08
N ALA A 92 -5.40 -0.22 -9.68
CA ALA A 92 -4.69 -1.48 -9.89
C ALA A 92 -4.43 -2.24 -8.57
N ASN A 93 -4.09 -1.54 -7.50
CA ASN A 93 -3.91 -2.14 -6.18
C ASN A 93 -5.21 -2.73 -5.64
N ARG A 94 -6.37 -2.09 -5.89
CA ARG A 94 -7.67 -2.65 -5.50
C ARG A 94 -8.03 -3.90 -6.30
N VAL A 95 -7.76 -3.87 -7.60
CA VAL A 95 -7.91 -5.05 -8.47
C VAL A 95 -7.02 -6.18 -7.97
N PHE A 96 -5.74 -5.91 -7.74
CA PHE A 96 -4.78 -6.90 -7.26
C PHE A 96 -5.19 -7.52 -5.93
N ALA A 97 -5.75 -6.74 -5.00
CA ALA A 97 -6.21 -7.25 -3.71
C ALA A 97 -7.35 -8.27 -3.82
N GLN A 98 -8.17 -8.19 -4.86
CA GLN A 98 -9.33 -9.07 -5.09
C GLN A 98 -9.01 -10.18 -6.11
N ASP A 99 -8.53 -9.79 -7.27
CA ASP A 99 -8.38 -10.66 -8.43
C ASP A 99 -6.92 -11.05 -8.73
N GLY A 100 -5.96 -10.53 -7.95
CA GLY A 100 -4.56 -10.75 -8.23
C GLY A 100 -4.12 -10.06 -9.53
N LEU A 101 -3.30 -10.76 -10.30
CA LEU A 101 -2.80 -10.28 -11.60
C LEU A 101 -3.57 -10.87 -12.79
N ASP A 102 -4.70 -11.53 -12.55
CA ASP A 102 -5.51 -12.17 -13.61
C ASP A 102 -5.91 -11.19 -14.74
N PRO A 103 -6.22 -9.91 -14.48
CA PRO A 103 -6.48 -8.95 -15.54
C PRO A 103 -5.27 -8.64 -16.43
N TRP A 104 -4.06 -8.96 -15.99
CA TRP A 104 -2.80 -8.76 -16.73
C TRP A 104 -2.09 -10.10 -17.00
N PRO A 105 -2.68 -11.02 -17.77
CA PRO A 105 -2.20 -12.40 -17.88
C PRO A 105 -0.83 -12.52 -18.55
N LYS A 106 -0.45 -11.56 -19.38
CA LYS A 106 0.86 -11.54 -20.06
C LYS A 106 1.88 -10.71 -19.28
N CYS A 107 1.50 -9.51 -18.90
CA CYS A 107 2.41 -8.53 -18.32
C CYS A 107 2.50 -8.61 -16.77
N GLY A 108 1.57 -9.29 -16.11
CA GLY A 108 1.60 -9.47 -14.66
C GLY A 108 2.87 -10.16 -14.15
N SER A 109 3.49 -11.03 -14.95
CA SER A 109 4.78 -11.65 -14.61
C SER A 109 5.91 -10.64 -14.43
N ASN A 110 5.82 -9.46 -15.04
CA ASN A 110 6.79 -8.39 -14.90
C ASN A 110 6.66 -7.63 -13.57
N SER A 111 5.63 -7.92 -12.78
CA SER A 111 5.37 -7.27 -11.48
C SER A 111 6.46 -7.51 -10.43
N GLY A 112 7.38 -8.45 -10.66
CA GLY A 112 8.42 -8.84 -9.70
C GLY A 112 7.91 -9.66 -8.52
N LEU A 113 6.64 -10.05 -8.52
CA LEU A 113 6.06 -10.87 -7.46
C LEU A 113 6.30 -12.37 -7.72
N PRO A 114 6.38 -13.19 -6.66
CA PRO A 114 6.35 -14.64 -6.81
C PRO A 114 5.02 -15.10 -7.45
N SER A 115 5.07 -16.12 -8.29
CA SER A 115 3.90 -16.65 -8.99
C SER A 115 2.73 -17.05 -8.06
N ALA A 116 3.03 -17.48 -6.83
CA ALA A 116 2.05 -17.81 -5.81
C ALA A 116 1.14 -16.62 -5.43
N MET A 117 1.55 -15.38 -5.75
CA MET A 117 0.79 -14.17 -5.44
C MET A 117 -0.05 -13.66 -6.61
N TYR A 118 0.04 -14.28 -7.80
CA TYR A 118 -0.62 -13.74 -9.00
C TYR A 118 -2.14 -13.83 -8.93
N THR A 119 -2.67 -14.99 -8.51
CA THR A 119 -4.12 -15.25 -8.49
C THR A 119 -4.75 -15.03 -7.12
N HIS A 120 -3.99 -15.23 -6.06
CA HIS A 120 -4.49 -15.18 -4.68
C HIS A 120 -3.44 -14.51 -3.77
N PRO A 121 -3.27 -13.21 -3.84
CA PRO A 121 -2.19 -12.52 -3.14
C PRO A 121 -2.20 -12.77 -1.63
N ALA A 122 -3.37 -12.80 -1.00
CA ALA A 122 -3.49 -13.09 0.43
C ALA A 122 -3.07 -14.52 0.81
N GLN A 123 -3.32 -15.50 -0.06
CA GLN A 123 -2.88 -16.88 0.15
C GLN A 123 -1.39 -17.05 -0.15
N GLY A 124 -0.89 -16.37 -1.19
CA GLY A 124 0.53 -16.38 -1.53
C GLY A 124 1.40 -15.86 -0.38
N ILE A 125 1.00 -14.79 0.27
CA ILE A 125 1.67 -14.26 1.47
C ILE A 125 1.70 -15.31 2.59
N LYS A 126 0.59 -15.98 2.86
CA LYS A 126 0.52 -17.04 3.88
C LYS A 126 1.46 -18.20 3.58
N GLN A 127 1.56 -18.62 2.31
CA GLN A 127 2.46 -19.69 1.89
C GLN A 127 3.93 -19.30 2.08
N ILE A 128 4.31 -18.09 1.73
CA ILE A 128 5.66 -17.57 1.91
C ILE A 128 6.01 -17.53 3.41
N ILE A 129 5.13 -17.00 4.24
CA ILE A 129 5.34 -16.92 5.70
C ILE A 129 5.49 -18.33 6.30
N ASN A 130 4.61 -19.27 5.93
CA ASN A 130 4.69 -20.64 6.41
C ASN A 130 5.99 -21.33 5.99
N GLY A 131 6.44 -21.11 4.76
CA GLY A 131 7.70 -21.64 4.28
C GLY A 131 8.90 -21.11 5.07
N LEU A 132 8.90 -19.82 5.40
CA LEU A 132 9.96 -19.20 6.21
C LEU A 132 9.97 -19.73 7.65
N ILE A 133 8.78 -19.93 8.25
CA ILE A 133 8.66 -20.47 9.61
C ILE A 133 9.17 -21.90 9.65
N GLN A 134 8.84 -22.74 8.67
CA GLN A 134 9.30 -24.12 8.60
C GLN A 134 10.83 -24.23 8.36
N ALA A 135 11.40 -23.32 7.57
CA ALA A 135 12.84 -23.27 7.36
C ALA A 135 13.63 -22.81 8.60
N ALA A 136 12.98 -22.09 9.51
CA ALA A 136 13.58 -21.56 10.73
C ALA A 136 13.53 -22.53 11.91
N VAL A 137 12.83 -23.66 11.81
CA VAL A 137 12.76 -24.69 12.88
C VAL A 137 13.87 -25.71 12.63
N PRO A 138 14.93 -25.74 13.46
CA PRO A 138 15.97 -26.77 13.39
C PRO A 138 15.37 -28.11 13.82
N HIS A 139 15.59 -29.13 13.06
CA HIS A 139 15.29 -30.54 13.41
C HIS A 139 16.33 -31.09 14.37
#